data_ad4c0a76deb466c5e28bb59cb60d8fcd
#
_entry.id   ad4c0a76deb466c5e28bb59cb60d8fcd
#
_cell.length_a   1.000
_cell.length_b   1.000
_cell.length_c   1.000
_cell.angle_alpha   90.00
_cell.angle_beta   90.00
_cell.angle_gamma   90.00
#
_symmetry.space_group_name_H-M   'P 1'
#
loop_
_entity.id
_entity.type
_entity.pdbx_description
1 polymer ?
#
loop_
_entity_poly.entity_id
_entity_poly.type
_entity_poly.pdbx_seq_one_letter_code
_entity_poly.pdbx_strand_id
1 'polypeptide(L)'
;MAEEGSGDFSYADDAELVEQFVTWTTDAVGELKAIVAELDGTELKSDDKAARIYDLTHNIKGMGGSFDFPLMTFAGGSLCSYIKGLPENKSLSSKVIDAHVKVFDVVLAHKIQGDGGEKGVALQKRLTAIISEES
;
A
#
# COMPACT_ATOMS: atom_id res chain seq x y z
N MET A 1 -29.67 11.68 12.53
CA MET A 1 -29.47 11.26 12.52
C MET A 1 -28.83 10.61 12.63
N ALA A 2 -28.57 10.67 12.83
CA ALA A 2 -28.16 10.03 12.95
C ALA A 2 -27.59 9.38 13.19
N GLU A 3 -27.59 9.30 13.29
CA GLU A 3 -27.31 8.59 13.57
C GLU A 3 -26.65 8.03 13.62
N GLU A 4 -26.87 8.39 13.39
CA GLU A 4 -26.29 7.99 13.48
C GLU A 4 -25.46 7.42 13.53
N GLY A 5 -25.63 7.62 13.16
CA GLY A 5 -24.56 7.09 13.24
C GLY A 5 -23.96 6.55 14.14
N SER A 6 -24.08 6.93 14.71
CA SER A 6 -23.56 6.31 15.83
C SER A 6 -22.30 5.54 15.58
N GLY A 7 -21.89 4.74 16.44
CA GLY A 7 -20.67 3.97 16.40
C GLY A 7 -20.46 3.12 15.14
N ASP A 8 -21.49 2.98 14.36
CA ASP A 8 -21.43 2.22 13.12
C ASP A 8 -20.97 3.02 11.94
N PHE A 9 -20.78 4.31 12.12
CA PHE A 9 -20.39 5.17 11.02
C PHE A 9 -19.09 4.66 10.40
N SER A 10 -19.08 4.53 9.08
CA SER A 10 -17.90 4.16 8.31
C SER A 10 -17.58 5.28 7.34
N TYR A 11 -16.32 5.65 7.29
CA TYR A 11 -15.87 6.65 6.32
C TYR A 11 -16.08 6.17 4.87
N ALA A 12 -16.17 4.86 4.67
CA ALA A 12 -16.40 4.29 3.34
C ALA A 12 -17.75 4.72 2.75
N ASP A 13 -18.71 5.09 3.60
CA ASP A 13 -20.04 5.52 3.15
C ASP A 13 -20.10 6.99 2.80
N ASP A 14 -19.06 7.75 3.09
CA ASP A 14 -19.01 9.20 2.82
C ASP A 14 -18.16 9.43 1.57
N ALA A 15 -18.82 9.76 0.45
CA ALA A 15 -18.16 9.94 -0.84
C ALA A 15 -17.10 11.03 -0.80
N GLU A 16 -17.34 12.10 -0.03
CA GLU A 16 -16.38 13.19 0.07
C GLU A 16 -15.12 12.73 0.81
N LEU A 17 -15.28 12.01 1.91
CA LEU A 17 -14.15 11.50 2.66
C LEU A 17 -13.38 10.45 1.86
N VAL A 18 -14.07 9.62 1.08
CA VAL A 18 -13.41 8.65 0.20
C VAL A 18 -12.56 9.38 -0.84
N GLU A 19 -13.09 10.46 -1.43
CA GLU A 19 -12.31 11.23 -2.40
C GLU A 19 -11.09 11.89 -1.76
N GLN A 20 -11.20 12.36 -0.53
CA GLN A 20 -10.06 12.91 0.19
C GLN A 20 -9.01 11.84 0.45
N PHE A 21 -9.45 10.64 0.82
CA PHE A 21 -8.53 9.51 1.00
C PHE A 21 -7.81 9.18 -0.31
N VAL A 22 -8.56 9.11 -1.42
CA VAL A 22 -7.98 8.80 -2.72
C VAL A 22 -6.94 9.86 -3.10
N THR A 23 -7.25 11.14 -2.90
CA THR A 23 -6.33 12.23 -3.21
C THR A 23 -5.06 12.15 -2.36
N TRP A 24 -5.22 12.00 -1.05
CA TRP A 24 -4.08 11.90 -0.14
C TRP A 24 -3.21 10.68 -0.49
N THR A 25 -3.86 9.54 -0.75
CA THR A 25 -3.12 8.31 -1.04
C THR A 25 -2.43 8.39 -2.40
N THR A 26 -3.06 9.04 -3.38
CA THR A 26 -2.43 9.25 -4.69
C THR A 26 -1.15 10.06 -4.53
N ASP A 27 -1.17 11.09 -3.68
CA ASP A 27 0.02 11.89 -3.43
C ASP A 27 1.11 11.06 -2.74
N ALA A 28 0.71 10.22 -1.78
CA ALA A 28 1.66 9.35 -1.08
C ALA A 28 2.29 8.34 -2.03
N VAL A 29 1.49 7.77 -2.94
CA VAL A 29 2.00 6.84 -3.95
C VAL A 29 2.95 7.55 -4.91
N GLY A 30 2.66 8.81 -5.25
CA GLY A 30 3.56 9.62 -6.06
C GLY A 30 4.91 9.81 -5.39
N GLU A 31 4.92 10.04 -4.09
CA GLU A 31 6.16 10.13 -3.33
C GLU A 31 6.89 8.79 -3.33
N LEU A 32 6.17 7.68 -3.15
CA LEU A 32 6.77 6.35 -3.22
C LEU A 32 7.44 6.11 -4.56
N LYS A 33 6.78 6.48 -5.66
CA LYS A 33 7.34 6.32 -7.00
C LYS A 33 8.64 7.11 -7.16
N ALA A 34 8.67 8.32 -6.62
CA ALA A 34 9.87 9.15 -6.70
C ALA A 34 11.03 8.50 -5.95
N ILE A 35 10.76 7.95 -4.76
CA ILE A 35 11.79 7.28 -3.97
C ILE A 35 12.29 6.03 -4.69
N VAL A 36 11.35 5.22 -5.24
CA VAL A 36 11.72 4.00 -5.96
C VAL A 36 12.63 4.31 -7.14
N ALA A 37 12.37 5.42 -7.83
CA ALA A 37 13.20 5.84 -8.96
C ALA A 37 14.63 6.19 -8.54
N GLU A 38 14.84 6.52 -7.28
CA GLU A 38 16.16 6.86 -6.73
C GLU A 38 16.91 5.66 -6.17
N LEU A 39 16.26 4.50 -6.07
CA LEU A 39 16.92 3.31 -5.52
C LEU A 39 17.97 2.80 -6.50
N ASP A 40 19.15 2.46 -5.97
CA ASP A 40 20.26 1.97 -6.79
C ASP A 40 20.59 0.49 -6.55
N GLY A 41 19.81 -0.17 -5.72
CA GLY A 41 19.99 -1.59 -5.43
C GLY A 41 20.91 -1.87 -4.25
N THR A 42 21.39 -0.84 -3.58
CA THR A 42 22.26 -1.01 -2.41
C THR A 42 21.61 -0.66 -1.09
N GLU A 43 20.38 -0.13 -1.12
CA GLU A 43 19.73 0.35 0.09
C GLU A 43 19.37 -0.79 1.04
N LEU A 44 19.73 -0.62 2.30
CA LEU A 44 19.39 -1.57 3.35
C LEU A 44 18.16 -1.06 4.10
N LYS A 45 17.52 -1.94 4.87
CA LYS A 45 16.30 -1.55 5.58
C LYS A 45 16.52 -0.43 6.61
N SER A 46 17.77 -0.17 6.98
CA SER A 46 18.12 0.91 7.92
C SER A 46 18.34 2.24 7.20
N ASP A 47 18.34 2.27 5.88
CA ASP A 47 18.54 3.52 5.14
C ASP A 47 17.32 4.43 5.24
N ASP A 48 17.56 5.74 5.10
CA ASP A 48 16.49 6.73 5.20
C ASP A 48 15.41 6.51 4.14
N LYS A 49 15.79 6.09 2.94
CA LYS A 49 14.83 5.80 1.87
C LYS A 49 13.91 4.66 2.28
N ALA A 50 14.47 3.61 2.86
CA ALA A 50 13.68 2.48 3.33
C ALA A 50 12.73 2.89 4.45
N ALA A 51 13.20 3.72 5.38
CA ALA A 51 12.37 4.21 6.46
C ALA A 51 11.20 5.04 5.92
N ARG A 52 11.46 5.88 4.93
CA ARG A 52 10.40 6.71 4.34
C ARG A 52 9.38 5.86 3.60
N ILE A 53 9.83 4.86 2.84
CA ILE A 53 8.93 3.92 2.15
C ILE A 53 8.06 3.22 3.19
N TYR A 54 8.66 2.76 4.27
CA TYR A 54 7.93 2.08 5.33
C TYR A 54 6.85 2.98 5.94
N ASP A 55 7.21 4.23 6.27
CA ASP A 55 6.27 5.16 6.89
C ASP A 55 5.08 5.47 5.99
N LEU A 56 5.33 5.75 4.72
CA LEU A 56 4.27 6.03 3.75
C LEU A 56 3.35 4.82 3.61
N THR A 57 3.95 3.64 3.49
CA THR A 57 3.21 2.40 3.29
C THR A 57 2.39 2.03 4.52
N HIS A 58 2.98 2.24 5.71
CA HIS A 58 2.29 1.97 6.96
C HIS A 58 1.02 2.83 7.09
N ASN A 59 1.11 4.10 6.72
CA ASN A 59 -0.04 5.00 6.77
C ASN A 59 -1.11 4.58 5.75
N ILE A 60 -0.72 4.18 4.55
CA ILE A 60 -1.65 3.67 3.54
C ILE A 60 -2.38 2.45 4.08
N LYS A 61 -1.64 1.52 4.66
CA LYS A 61 -2.21 0.30 5.25
C LYS A 61 -3.24 0.66 6.31
N GLY A 62 -2.88 1.57 7.21
CA GLY A 62 -3.74 1.93 8.34
C GLY A 62 -5.06 2.55 7.91
N MET A 63 -5.06 3.31 6.83
CA MET A 63 -6.27 4.00 6.38
C MET A 63 -7.10 3.20 5.38
N GLY A 64 -6.49 2.23 4.71
CA GLY A 64 -7.19 1.45 3.68
C GLY A 64 -8.45 0.78 4.19
N GLY A 65 -8.39 0.20 5.38
CA GLY A 65 -9.55 -0.48 5.96
C GLY A 65 -10.66 0.47 6.32
N SER A 66 -10.32 1.69 6.78
CA SER A 66 -11.33 2.67 7.19
C SER A 66 -12.19 3.16 6.03
N PHE A 67 -11.64 3.12 4.80
CA PHE A 67 -12.32 3.63 3.62
C PHE A 67 -12.76 2.52 2.66
N ASP A 68 -12.71 1.27 3.13
CA ASP A 68 -13.11 0.09 2.36
C ASP A 68 -12.22 -0.12 1.11
N PHE A 69 -10.91 -0.04 1.34
CA PHE A 69 -9.91 -0.40 0.34
C PHE A 69 -9.01 -1.50 0.91
N PRO A 70 -9.57 -2.70 1.16
CA PRO A 70 -8.80 -3.77 1.79
C PRO A 70 -7.59 -4.23 0.97
N LEU A 71 -7.61 -4.03 -0.36
CA LEU A 71 -6.44 -4.33 -1.17
C LEU A 71 -5.29 -3.39 -0.86
N MET A 72 -5.58 -2.13 -0.52
CA MET A 72 -4.55 -1.19 -0.08
C MET A 72 -3.97 -1.65 1.26
N THR A 73 -4.83 -2.10 2.17
CA THR A 73 -4.40 -2.63 3.46
C THR A 73 -3.54 -3.87 3.27
N PHE A 74 -3.96 -4.78 2.38
CA PHE A 74 -3.20 -5.99 2.11
C PHE A 74 -1.83 -5.66 1.52
N ALA A 75 -1.81 -4.84 0.46
CA ALA A 75 -0.55 -4.49 -0.20
C ALA A 75 0.37 -3.70 0.73
N GLY A 76 -0.21 -2.77 1.51
CA GLY A 76 0.56 -2.02 2.49
C GLY A 76 1.17 -2.92 3.55
N GLY A 77 0.39 -3.86 4.07
CA GLY A 77 0.87 -4.83 5.05
C GLY A 77 1.95 -5.73 4.49
N SER A 78 1.76 -6.17 3.25
CA SER A 78 2.72 -7.03 2.55
C SER A 78 4.06 -6.31 2.40
N LEU A 79 4.06 -5.05 1.95
CA LEU A 79 5.29 -4.30 1.75
C LEU A 79 5.97 -3.99 3.08
N CYS A 80 5.21 -3.59 4.08
CA CYS A 80 5.77 -3.34 5.42
C CYS A 80 6.42 -4.60 5.98
N SER A 81 5.77 -5.75 5.84
CA SER A 81 6.32 -7.02 6.33
C SER A 81 7.58 -7.40 5.57
N TYR A 82 7.60 -7.16 4.27
CA TYR A 82 8.78 -7.44 3.45
C TYR A 82 9.99 -6.64 3.96
N ILE A 83 9.81 -5.33 4.15
CA ILE A 83 10.91 -4.47 4.60
C ILE A 83 11.37 -4.88 5.99
N LYS A 84 10.41 -5.06 6.89
CA LYS A 84 10.71 -5.39 8.28
C LYS A 84 11.43 -6.73 8.42
N GLY A 85 11.08 -7.68 7.55
CA GLY A 85 11.66 -9.02 7.59
C GLY A 85 12.99 -9.15 6.86
N LEU A 86 13.45 -8.13 6.16
CA LEU A 86 14.73 -8.21 5.47
C LEU A 86 15.89 -8.38 6.44
N PRO A 87 16.85 -9.25 6.12
CA PRO A 87 18.10 -9.28 6.88
C PRO A 87 18.78 -7.92 6.82
N GLU A 88 19.55 -7.59 7.87
CA GLU A 88 20.20 -6.30 7.99
C GLU A 88 21.15 -5.99 6.82
N ASN A 89 21.73 -7.03 6.25
CA ASN A 89 22.73 -6.88 5.19
C ASN A 89 22.19 -7.13 3.80
N LYS A 90 20.86 -7.31 3.66
CA LYS A 90 20.25 -7.54 2.34
C LYS A 90 19.61 -6.28 1.81
N SER A 91 19.91 -5.95 0.55
CA SER A 91 19.36 -4.76 -0.10
C SER A 91 17.87 -4.92 -0.42
N LEU A 92 17.16 -3.79 -0.38
CA LEU A 92 15.77 -3.75 -0.82
C LEU A 92 15.70 -4.10 -2.31
N SER A 93 14.70 -4.90 -2.66
CA SER A 93 14.42 -5.18 -4.07
C SER A 93 13.48 -4.11 -4.61
N SER A 94 13.97 -3.32 -5.56
CA SER A 94 13.12 -2.32 -6.21
C SER A 94 11.97 -2.99 -6.96
N LYS A 95 12.18 -4.21 -7.42
CA LYS A 95 11.16 -5.01 -8.10
C LYS A 95 9.97 -5.30 -7.18
N VAL A 96 10.26 -5.70 -5.94
CA VAL A 96 9.22 -5.97 -4.96
C VAL A 96 8.45 -4.69 -4.63
N ILE A 97 9.18 -3.60 -4.38
CA ILE A 97 8.54 -2.33 -4.01
C ILE A 97 7.69 -1.83 -5.17
N ASP A 98 8.23 -1.88 -6.39
CA ASP A 98 7.51 -1.41 -7.58
C ASP A 98 6.23 -2.21 -7.81
N ALA A 99 6.26 -3.53 -7.58
CA ALA A 99 5.08 -4.37 -7.74
C ALA A 99 3.97 -3.93 -6.79
N HIS A 100 4.33 -3.58 -5.55
CA HIS A 100 3.36 -3.10 -4.58
C HIS A 100 2.79 -1.74 -4.97
N VAL A 101 3.66 -0.85 -5.45
CA VAL A 101 3.23 0.47 -5.91
C VAL A 101 2.24 0.34 -7.08
N LYS A 102 2.48 -0.61 -7.97
CA LYS A 102 1.55 -0.87 -9.08
C LYS A 102 0.18 -1.33 -8.61
N VAL A 103 0.13 -2.12 -7.54
CA VAL A 103 -1.16 -2.51 -6.96
C VAL A 103 -1.87 -1.29 -6.39
N PHE A 104 -1.16 -0.43 -5.66
CA PHE A 104 -1.74 0.82 -5.17
C PHE A 104 -2.32 1.64 -6.33
N ASP A 105 -1.57 1.78 -7.42
CA ASP A 105 -2.04 2.53 -8.60
C ASP A 105 -3.32 1.96 -9.18
N VAL A 106 -3.38 0.64 -9.36
CA VAL A 106 -4.55 -0.01 -9.95
C VAL A 106 -5.76 0.17 -9.06
N VAL A 107 -5.60 -0.04 -7.76
CA VAL A 107 -6.71 0.09 -6.81
C VAL A 107 -7.23 1.53 -6.80
N LEU A 108 -6.35 2.51 -6.81
CA LEU A 108 -6.76 3.92 -6.80
C LEU A 108 -7.36 4.35 -8.12
N ALA A 109 -6.76 3.95 -9.25
CA ALA A 109 -7.24 4.35 -10.57
C ALA A 109 -8.64 3.83 -10.84
N HIS A 110 -8.92 2.61 -10.39
CA HIS A 110 -10.23 1.98 -10.61
C HIS A 110 -11.13 2.07 -9.39
N LYS A 111 -10.66 2.72 -8.32
CA LYS A 111 -11.41 2.87 -7.06
C LYS A 111 -12.00 1.54 -6.61
N ILE A 112 -11.14 0.53 -6.53
CA ILE A 112 -11.56 -0.83 -6.18
C ILE A 112 -11.79 -0.91 -4.67
N GLN A 113 -13.02 -0.71 -4.26
CA GLN A 113 -13.43 -0.93 -2.88
C GLN A 113 -13.83 -2.40 -2.72
N GLY A 114 -13.83 -2.88 -1.49
CA GLY A 114 -14.08 -4.29 -1.24
C GLY A 114 -12.88 -5.13 -1.64
N ASP A 115 -13.06 -6.44 -1.73
CA ASP A 115 -11.96 -7.36 -1.98
C ASP A 115 -11.55 -7.46 -3.45
N GLY A 116 -12.26 -6.80 -4.34
CA GLY A 116 -11.92 -6.79 -5.77
C GLY A 116 -12.23 -8.10 -6.50
N GLY A 117 -12.84 -9.07 -5.84
CA GLY A 117 -13.20 -10.35 -6.46
C GLY A 117 -12.00 -11.07 -7.05
N GLU A 118 -12.15 -11.59 -8.27
CA GLU A 118 -11.06 -12.32 -8.92
C GLU A 118 -9.83 -11.46 -9.17
N LYS A 119 -10.03 -10.19 -9.52
CA LYS A 119 -8.92 -9.27 -9.71
C LYS A 119 -8.15 -9.08 -8.40
N GLY A 120 -8.87 -8.96 -7.28
CA GLY A 120 -8.23 -8.83 -5.97
C GLY A 120 -7.39 -10.04 -5.62
N VAL A 121 -7.91 -11.24 -5.88
CA VAL A 121 -7.18 -12.48 -5.64
C VAL A 121 -5.91 -12.52 -6.50
N ALA A 122 -6.03 -12.14 -7.78
CA ALA A 122 -4.90 -12.14 -8.70
C ALA A 122 -3.81 -11.16 -8.24
N LEU A 123 -4.19 -9.98 -7.77
CA LEU A 123 -3.24 -8.98 -7.26
C LEU A 123 -2.52 -9.51 -6.03
N GLN A 124 -3.24 -10.13 -5.10
CA GLN A 124 -2.63 -10.69 -3.89
C GLN A 124 -1.64 -11.80 -4.23
N LYS A 125 -2.02 -12.69 -5.14
CA LYS A 125 -1.13 -13.77 -5.57
C LYS A 125 0.13 -13.24 -6.22
N ARG A 126 -0.01 -12.18 -7.03
CA ARG A 126 1.14 -11.56 -7.69
C ARG A 126 2.13 -11.02 -6.67
N LEU A 127 1.65 -10.34 -5.64
CA LEU A 127 2.53 -9.79 -4.60
C LEU A 127 3.24 -10.90 -3.83
N THR A 128 2.51 -11.94 -3.47
CA THR A 128 3.09 -13.08 -2.74
C THR A 128 4.18 -13.75 -3.59
N ALA A 129 3.90 -13.92 -4.88
CA ALA A 129 4.86 -14.56 -5.80
C ALA A 129 6.14 -13.75 -5.96
N ILE A 130 6.02 -12.42 -6.11
CA ILE A 130 7.21 -11.61 -6.35
C ILE A 130 8.10 -11.53 -5.12
N ILE A 131 7.51 -11.51 -3.93
CA ILE A 131 8.29 -11.56 -2.69
C ILE A 131 9.07 -12.88 -2.63
N SER A 132 8.40 -13.98 -2.96
CA SER A 132 9.03 -15.29 -2.95
C SER A 132 10.17 -15.37 -3.96
N GLU A 133 9.98 -14.82 -5.16
CA GLU A 133 11.00 -14.82 -6.21
C GLU A 133 12.24 -14.03 -5.82
N GLU A 134 12.07 -12.97 -5.05
CA GLU A 134 13.17 -12.08 -4.68
C GLU A 134 13.80 -12.41 -3.33
N SER A 135 13.31 -13.43 -2.66
CA SER A 135 13.84 -13.81 -1.33
C SER A 135 15.12 -14.61 -1.40
#